data_cb9179078c4f476e5ac2bb79616a623d
#
_entry.id   cb9179078c4f476e5ac2bb79616a623d
#
_cell.length_a   1.000
_cell.length_b   1.000
_cell.length_c   1.000
_cell.angle_alpha   90.00
_cell.angle_beta   90.00
_cell.angle_gamma   90.00
#
_symmetry.space_group_name_H-M   'P 1'
#
loop_
_entity.id
_entity.type
_entity.pdbx_description
1 polymer ?
#
loop_
_entity_poly.entity_id
_entity_poly.type
_entity_poly.pdbx_seq_one_letter_code
_entity_poly.pdbx_strand_id
1 'polypeptide(L)'
;MNLSDLVKLFGAAAPWMASLVVLVLAWVIVVALWQGREISIWPPWIGPHPRAGLSPPDQHTPADRPTVTGGHMAEVDRKYTVDRARDFYQEIASYYDLRNSGSLVSTHLATVARLQEIRARRSPLRVLDLGGGTGKLIAIHFFNDDAISWTYVDSCPAMAEEFRRNLAGHPLGTNSKVEVDDLTRAIQRLSSASYDVVVLSLVLSSMPTLPDFAAIARLLTAGGSLIVTDISPGYTHDNPLYKVAVEGSIVALRTTPVDPFEVVRRAEAAGLRATEQKPLGDGDTYYSFLTVFTAVAVHPTDEERDDKSLIRM
;
A
#
# COMPACT_ATOMS: atom_id res chain seq x y z
N MET A 1 -25.49 -27.24 30.81
CA MET A 1 -24.79 -26.37 31.76
C MET A 1 -25.42 -25.00 31.66
N ASN A 2 -26.10 -24.50 32.68
CA ASN A 2 -26.75 -23.19 32.62
C ASN A 2 -25.79 -22.07 33.08
N LEU A 3 -26.14 -20.83 32.84
CA LEU A 3 -25.29 -19.66 33.14
C LEU A 3 -24.93 -19.58 34.64
N SER A 4 -25.80 -20.06 35.56
CA SER A 4 -25.58 -20.06 37.00
C SER A 4 -24.49 -21.06 37.44
N ASP A 5 -24.35 -22.15 36.71
CA ASP A 5 -23.32 -23.16 36.99
C ASP A 5 -21.94 -22.68 36.53
N LEU A 6 -21.90 -21.94 35.44
CA LEU A 6 -20.68 -21.27 34.96
C LEU A 6 -20.19 -20.22 35.94
N VAL A 7 -21.09 -19.37 36.49
CA VAL A 7 -20.74 -18.35 37.47
C VAL A 7 -20.23 -18.94 38.78
N LYS A 8 -20.75 -20.09 39.23
CA LYS A 8 -20.26 -20.79 40.43
C LYS A 8 -18.87 -21.43 40.22
N LEU A 9 -18.59 -21.88 38.99
CA LEU A 9 -17.28 -22.49 38.67
C LEU A 9 -16.15 -21.43 38.65
N PHE A 10 -16.48 -20.17 38.32
CA PHE A 10 -15.52 -19.07 38.28
C PHE A 10 -15.53 -18.17 39.51
N GLY A 11 -16.43 -18.39 40.46
CA GLY A 11 -16.59 -17.54 41.66
C GLY A 11 -15.43 -17.56 42.66
N ALA A 12 -14.42 -18.41 42.46
CA ALA A 12 -13.18 -18.46 43.26
C ALA A 12 -11.98 -17.84 42.50
N ALA A 13 -12.15 -17.42 41.26
CA ALA A 13 -11.08 -16.81 40.45
C ALA A 13 -10.98 -15.32 40.75
N ALA A 14 -9.75 -14.79 40.73
CA ALA A 14 -9.48 -13.39 41.02
C ALA A 14 -10.33 -12.41 40.16
N PRO A 15 -10.72 -11.24 40.68
CA PRO A 15 -11.64 -10.31 40.03
C PRO A 15 -11.28 -9.92 38.58
N TRP A 16 -10.00 -9.96 38.23
CA TRP A 16 -9.50 -9.70 36.88
C TRP A 16 -9.89 -10.78 35.84
N MET A 17 -10.11 -12.04 36.28
CA MET A 17 -10.57 -13.11 35.37
C MET A 17 -12.04 -12.93 34.99
N ALA A 18 -12.87 -12.43 35.90
CA ALA A 18 -14.27 -12.10 35.58
C ALA A 18 -14.34 -10.95 34.55
N SER A 19 -13.46 -9.95 34.67
CA SER A 19 -13.37 -8.84 33.71
C SER A 19 -12.89 -9.33 32.33
N LEU A 20 -11.96 -10.27 32.28
CA LEU A 20 -11.47 -10.85 31.03
C LEU A 20 -12.58 -11.63 30.30
N VAL A 21 -13.36 -12.44 31.06
CA VAL A 21 -14.49 -13.21 30.49
C VAL A 21 -15.56 -12.27 29.93
N VAL A 22 -15.87 -11.17 30.62
CA VAL A 22 -16.83 -10.18 30.16
C VAL A 22 -16.33 -9.50 28.88
N LEU A 23 -15.04 -9.15 28.81
CA LEU A 23 -14.45 -8.54 27.61
C LEU A 23 -14.43 -9.51 26.41
N VAL A 24 -14.11 -10.78 26.63
CA VAL A 24 -14.14 -11.81 25.58
C VAL A 24 -15.58 -12.05 25.10
N LEU A 25 -16.55 -12.13 26.01
CA LEU A 25 -17.97 -12.29 25.64
C LEU A 25 -18.49 -11.04 24.90
N ALA A 26 -18.13 -9.84 25.33
CA ALA A 26 -18.47 -8.60 24.62
C ALA A 26 -17.86 -8.57 23.22
N TRP A 27 -16.60 -9.00 23.09
CA TRP A 27 -15.93 -9.08 21.77
C TRP A 27 -16.58 -10.12 20.87
N VAL A 28 -16.91 -11.32 21.39
CA VAL A 28 -17.62 -12.37 20.64
C VAL A 28 -19.01 -11.91 20.20
N ILE A 29 -19.74 -11.15 21.05
CA ILE A 29 -21.04 -10.58 20.70
C ILE A 29 -20.88 -9.52 19.59
N VAL A 30 -19.86 -8.66 19.70
CA VAL A 30 -19.56 -7.66 18.66
C VAL A 30 -19.21 -8.33 17.35
N VAL A 31 -18.38 -9.37 17.35
CA VAL A 31 -18.02 -10.14 16.15
C VAL A 31 -19.23 -10.87 15.57
N ALA A 32 -20.06 -11.48 16.42
CA ALA A 32 -21.29 -12.17 15.98
C ALA A 32 -22.32 -11.18 15.41
N LEU A 33 -22.48 -10.00 16.01
CA LEU A 33 -23.33 -8.93 15.46
C LEU A 33 -22.73 -8.36 14.17
N TRP A 34 -21.43 -8.32 14.05
CA TRP A 34 -20.72 -7.86 12.85
C TRP A 34 -20.82 -8.87 11.70
N GLN A 35 -20.76 -10.17 12.00
CA GLN A 35 -20.95 -11.25 11.02
C GLN A 35 -22.42 -11.48 10.63
N GLY A 36 -23.38 -11.17 11.51
CA GLY A 36 -24.81 -11.36 11.26
C GLY A 36 -25.53 -10.13 10.67
N ARG A 37 -24.91 -8.98 10.70
CA ARG A 37 -25.39 -7.81 9.95
C ARG A 37 -24.69 -7.81 8.60
N GLU A 38 -25.44 -7.95 7.53
CA GLU A 38 -25.12 -7.36 6.24
C GLU A 38 -25.08 -5.83 6.42
N ILE A 39 -24.06 -5.34 7.12
CA ILE A 39 -23.69 -3.95 7.00
C ILE A 39 -22.95 -3.92 5.67
N SER A 40 -23.72 -3.70 4.61
CA SER A 40 -23.23 -3.29 3.32
C SER A 40 -22.57 -1.92 3.50
N ILE A 41 -21.37 -1.90 4.08
CA ILE A 41 -20.46 -0.75 4.04
C ILE A 41 -19.68 -0.85 2.72
N TRP A 42 -20.42 -1.19 1.67
CA TRP A 42 -19.94 -1.00 0.33
C TRP A 42 -20.26 0.45 -0.05
N PRO A 43 -19.31 1.18 -0.62
CA PRO A 43 -19.65 2.42 -1.28
C PRO A 43 -20.75 2.10 -2.31
N PRO A 44 -21.86 2.86 -2.36
CA PRO A 44 -23.06 2.51 -3.15
C PRO A 44 -22.85 2.46 -4.68
N TRP A 45 -21.62 2.59 -5.14
CA TRP A 45 -21.22 2.54 -6.55
C TRP A 45 -20.49 1.25 -6.97
N ILE A 46 -20.24 0.32 -6.06
CA ILE A 46 -19.81 -1.04 -6.41
C ILE A 46 -21.09 -1.87 -6.43
N GLY A 47 -21.72 -1.94 -7.61
CA GLY A 47 -22.92 -2.73 -7.83
C GLY A 47 -22.67 -4.22 -7.55
N PRO A 48 -23.72 -5.00 -7.22
CA PRO A 48 -23.58 -6.42 -7.00
C PRO A 48 -23.04 -7.09 -8.26
N HIS A 49 -22.01 -7.95 -8.08
CA HIS A 49 -21.54 -8.81 -9.15
C HIS A 49 -22.71 -9.64 -9.70
N PRO A 50 -22.86 -9.80 -11.02
CA PRO A 50 -23.88 -10.67 -11.58
C PRO A 50 -23.60 -12.09 -11.10
N ARG A 51 -24.58 -12.66 -10.38
CA ARG A 51 -24.60 -14.09 -10.05
C ARG A 51 -24.57 -14.87 -11.36
N ALA A 52 -23.57 -15.73 -11.52
CA ALA A 52 -23.53 -16.72 -12.56
C ALA A 52 -24.78 -17.60 -12.45
N GLY A 53 -25.66 -17.55 -13.44
CA GLY A 53 -26.77 -18.43 -13.56
C GLY A 53 -28.08 -17.77 -13.97
N LEU A 54 -28.17 -17.19 -15.16
CA LEU A 54 -29.43 -17.06 -15.93
C LEU A 54 -29.06 -17.02 -17.41
N SER A 55 -29.74 -17.88 -18.16
CA SER A 55 -29.64 -18.05 -19.62
C SER A 55 -29.85 -16.74 -20.39
N PRO A 56 -29.28 -16.63 -21.60
CA PRO A 56 -29.29 -15.38 -22.36
C PRO A 56 -30.71 -15.06 -22.85
N PRO A 57 -31.17 -13.82 -22.71
CA PRO A 57 -32.32 -13.35 -23.49
C PRO A 57 -31.91 -12.96 -24.91
N ASP A 58 -32.86 -13.15 -25.79
CA ASP A 58 -32.83 -13.04 -27.22
C ASP A 58 -32.13 -11.81 -27.83
N GLN A 59 -31.59 -12.09 -29.01
CA GLN A 59 -31.01 -11.16 -29.97
C GLN A 59 -31.92 -9.95 -30.25
N HIS A 60 -31.52 -8.76 -29.84
CA HIS A 60 -32.00 -7.52 -30.42
C HIS A 60 -30.91 -6.79 -31.19
N THR A 61 -31.25 -6.50 -32.43
CA THR A 61 -30.52 -5.77 -33.48
C THR A 61 -29.74 -4.56 -32.99
N PRO A 62 -28.56 -4.27 -33.56
CA PRO A 62 -27.74 -3.11 -33.20
C PRO A 62 -28.29 -1.87 -33.91
N ALA A 63 -28.96 -1.01 -33.17
CA ALA A 63 -29.21 0.36 -33.61
C ALA A 63 -28.58 1.34 -32.63
N ASP A 64 -27.72 2.23 -33.19
CA ASP A 64 -27.22 3.45 -32.59
C ASP A 64 -26.30 3.33 -31.36
N ARG A 65 -25.05 2.93 -31.60
CA ARG A 65 -23.92 3.42 -30.80
C ARG A 65 -23.59 4.86 -31.26
N PRO A 66 -23.61 5.84 -30.35
CA PRO A 66 -23.01 7.12 -30.66
C PRO A 66 -21.50 6.91 -30.87
N THR A 67 -21.04 7.25 -32.04
CA THR A 67 -19.61 7.31 -32.38
C THR A 67 -18.97 8.37 -31.49
N VAL A 68 -18.29 7.96 -30.42
CA VAL A 68 -17.47 8.85 -29.60
C VAL A 68 -16.27 9.22 -30.46
N THR A 69 -16.36 10.41 -31.06
CA THR A 69 -15.29 11.03 -31.83
C THR A 69 -14.03 11.13 -30.98
N GLY A 70 -12.90 10.62 -31.50
CA GLY A 70 -11.60 10.47 -30.84
C GLY A 70 -10.93 11.75 -30.29
N GLY A 71 -11.58 12.91 -30.36
CA GLY A 71 -11.09 14.17 -29.78
C GLY A 71 -11.24 14.28 -28.26
N HIS A 72 -12.21 13.59 -27.67
CA HIS A 72 -12.49 13.73 -26.24
C HIS A 72 -11.56 12.86 -25.37
N MET A 73 -11.07 11.73 -25.89
CA MET A 73 -10.11 10.87 -25.17
C MET A 73 -8.72 11.50 -25.10
N ALA A 74 -8.27 12.20 -26.13
CA ALA A 74 -6.96 12.85 -26.15
C ALA A 74 -6.86 14.02 -25.15
N GLU A 75 -7.98 14.70 -24.84
CA GLU A 75 -8.02 15.78 -23.86
C GLU A 75 -8.10 15.26 -22.42
N VAL A 76 -8.78 14.13 -22.22
CA VAL A 76 -8.84 13.44 -20.94
C VAL A 76 -7.46 12.90 -20.57
N ASP A 77 -6.70 12.33 -21.51
CA ASP A 77 -5.36 11.78 -21.25
C ASP A 77 -4.31 12.84 -20.87
N ARG A 78 -4.43 14.08 -21.38
CA ARG A 78 -3.55 15.20 -20.99
C ARG A 78 -3.77 15.71 -19.57
N LYS A 79 -4.87 15.35 -18.95
CA LYS A 79 -5.23 15.77 -17.57
C LYS A 79 -4.66 14.89 -16.46
N TYR A 80 -4.09 13.72 -16.77
CA TYR A 80 -3.58 12.76 -15.78
C TYR A 80 -2.05 12.80 -15.67
N THR A 81 -1.54 13.90 -15.13
CA THR A 81 -0.13 14.08 -14.76
C THR A 81 0.08 13.78 -13.29
N VAL A 82 1.35 13.68 -12.85
CA VAL A 82 1.72 13.56 -11.43
C VAL A 82 1.10 14.69 -10.59
N ASP A 83 1.02 15.90 -11.14
CA ASP A 83 0.40 17.05 -10.49
C ASP A 83 -1.09 16.83 -10.22
N ARG A 84 -1.76 16.07 -11.08
CA ARG A 84 -3.17 15.77 -10.89
C ARG A 84 -3.42 14.66 -9.87
N ALA A 85 -2.54 13.67 -9.74
CA ALA A 85 -2.60 12.72 -8.64
C ALA A 85 -2.45 13.47 -7.31
N ARG A 86 -1.48 14.39 -7.22
CA ARG A 86 -1.30 15.26 -6.05
C ARG A 86 -2.57 16.06 -5.74
N ASP A 87 -3.19 16.69 -6.74
CA ASP A 87 -4.40 17.51 -6.57
C ASP A 87 -5.58 16.64 -6.10
N PHE A 88 -5.74 15.45 -6.69
CA PHE A 88 -6.73 14.48 -6.24
C PHE A 88 -6.54 14.12 -4.77
N TYR A 89 -5.32 13.73 -4.37
CA TYR A 89 -5.03 13.37 -2.99
C TYR A 89 -5.12 14.56 -2.03
N GLN A 90 -4.87 15.79 -2.51
CA GLN A 90 -5.06 17.01 -1.73
C GLN A 90 -6.54 17.21 -1.34
N GLU A 91 -7.46 16.91 -2.26
CA GLU A 91 -8.90 17.05 -2.00
C GLU A 91 -9.44 15.95 -1.07
N ILE A 92 -8.89 14.73 -1.14
CA ILE A 92 -9.45 13.59 -0.39
C ILE A 92 -8.73 13.28 0.91
N ALA A 93 -7.62 13.93 1.25
CA ALA A 93 -6.74 13.54 2.36
C ALA A 93 -7.48 13.37 3.68
N SER A 94 -8.35 14.30 4.06
CA SER A 94 -9.14 14.23 5.30
C SER A 94 -10.19 13.11 5.32
N TYR A 95 -10.57 12.58 4.16
CA TYR A 95 -11.54 11.51 4.00
C TYR A 95 -10.88 10.16 3.68
N TYR A 96 -9.59 10.18 3.34
CA TYR A 96 -8.86 9.01 2.84
C TYR A 96 -8.96 7.81 3.79
N ASP A 97 -8.66 8.04 5.06
CA ASP A 97 -8.66 6.98 6.08
C ASP A 97 -10.06 6.44 6.41
N LEU A 98 -11.09 7.26 6.28
CA LEU A 98 -12.47 6.86 6.54
C LEU A 98 -13.03 5.93 5.44
N ARG A 99 -12.43 5.94 4.26
CA ARG A 99 -12.94 5.24 3.08
C ARG A 99 -12.12 4.04 2.64
N ASN A 100 -10.92 3.85 3.22
CA ASN A 100 -10.05 2.71 2.91
C ASN A 100 -10.40 1.44 3.69
N SER A 101 -11.69 1.13 3.84
CA SER A 101 -12.20 -0.10 4.47
C SER A 101 -12.55 -1.18 3.44
N GLY A 102 -11.86 -1.20 2.29
CA GLY A 102 -12.19 -2.11 1.20
C GLY A 102 -11.09 -3.15 0.91
N SER A 103 -11.17 -3.75 -0.28
CA SER A 103 -10.26 -4.78 -0.79
C SER A 103 -8.78 -4.41 -0.75
N LEU A 104 -8.44 -3.12 -0.82
CA LEU A 104 -7.04 -2.64 -0.79
C LEU A 104 -6.40 -2.64 0.60
N VAL A 105 -7.18 -2.80 1.68
CA VAL A 105 -6.63 -2.95 3.05
C VAL A 105 -5.74 -4.20 3.13
N SER A 106 -6.12 -5.31 2.52
CA SER A 106 -5.30 -6.53 2.48
C SER A 106 -3.96 -6.32 1.78
N THR A 107 -3.90 -5.42 0.78
CA THR A 107 -2.66 -5.03 0.09
C THR A 107 -1.70 -4.32 1.04
N HIS A 108 -2.19 -3.36 1.83
CA HIS A 108 -1.39 -2.70 2.86
C HIS A 108 -0.96 -3.67 3.97
N LEU A 109 -1.87 -4.55 4.42
CA LEU A 109 -1.53 -5.56 5.44
C LEU A 109 -0.47 -6.56 4.96
N ALA A 110 -0.43 -6.88 3.67
CA ALA A 110 0.66 -7.69 3.10
C ALA A 110 2.01 -6.96 3.19
N THR A 111 2.04 -5.65 2.95
CA THR A 111 3.23 -4.81 3.16
C THR A 111 3.64 -4.78 4.63
N VAL A 112 2.67 -4.56 5.54
CA VAL A 112 2.91 -4.57 7.00
C VAL A 112 3.50 -5.89 7.47
N ALA A 113 2.92 -7.02 7.07
CA ALA A 113 3.41 -8.35 7.43
C ALA A 113 4.87 -8.54 6.99
N ARG A 114 5.22 -8.10 5.78
CA ARG A 114 6.59 -8.21 5.27
C ARG A 114 7.55 -7.29 6.03
N LEU A 115 7.15 -6.07 6.35
CA LEU A 115 7.94 -5.15 7.19
C LEU A 115 8.17 -5.73 8.59
N GLN A 116 7.15 -6.34 9.21
CA GLN A 116 7.27 -6.99 10.52
C GLN A 116 8.27 -8.16 10.50
N GLU A 117 8.26 -8.99 9.46
CA GLU A 117 9.23 -10.06 9.29
C GLU A 117 10.67 -9.54 9.16
N ILE A 118 10.88 -8.46 8.40
CA ILE A 118 12.20 -7.83 8.27
C ILE A 118 12.62 -7.23 9.62
N ARG A 119 11.69 -6.52 10.29
CA ARG A 119 11.94 -5.90 11.60
C ARG A 119 12.33 -6.93 12.67
N ALA A 120 11.72 -8.11 12.66
CA ALA A 120 12.05 -9.20 13.58
C ALA A 120 13.49 -9.73 13.44
N ARG A 121 14.10 -9.52 12.25
CA ARG A 121 15.46 -9.98 11.94
C ARG A 121 16.50 -8.87 12.00
N ARG A 122 16.07 -7.59 12.08
CA ARG A 122 16.96 -6.44 11.98
C ARG A 122 16.56 -5.31 12.93
N SER A 123 17.51 -4.88 13.74
CA SER A 123 17.35 -3.75 14.67
C SER A 123 18.70 -3.03 14.80
N PRO A 124 18.78 -1.72 14.66
CA PRO A 124 17.71 -0.81 14.21
C PRO A 124 17.33 -1.01 12.73
N LEU A 125 16.17 -0.49 12.33
CA LEU A 125 15.65 -0.59 10.96
C LEU A 125 15.43 0.82 10.37
N ARG A 126 15.95 1.07 9.18
CA ARG A 126 15.77 2.32 8.43
C ARG A 126 14.82 2.07 7.25
N VAL A 127 13.64 2.67 7.32
CA VAL A 127 12.58 2.53 6.31
C VAL A 127 12.48 3.82 5.51
N LEU A 128 12.41 3.69 4.19
CA LEU A 128 12.00 4.74 3.26
C LEU A 128 10.63 4.38 2.70
N ASP A 129 9.64 5.21 2.98
CA ASP A 129 8.26 5.06 2.54
C ASP A 129 7.98 6.08 1.43
N LEU A 130 7.93 5.60 0.21
CA LEU A 130 7.72 6.42 -0.99
C LEU A 130 6.23 6.43 -1.36
N GLY A 131 5.59 7.57 -1.22
CA GLY A 131 4.15 7.72 -1.35
C GLY A 131 3.41 7.24 -0.10
N GLY A 132 3.92 7.57 1.09
CA GLY A 132 3.43 7.05 2.37
C GLY A 132 2.01 7.44 2.75
N GLY A 133 1.36 8.36 2.01
CA GLY A 133 -0.02 8.78 2.24
C GLY A 133 -0.24 9.29 3.66
N THR A 134 -1.35 8.88 4.30
CA THR A 134 -1.66 9.28 5.68
C THR A 134 -0.88 8.50 6.75
N GLY A 135 -0.11 7.48 6.36
CA GLY A 135 0.61 6.59 7.28
C GLY A 135 -0.27 5.64 8.08
N LYS A 136 -1.59 5.80 8.07
CA LYS A 136 -2.52 5.03 8.90
C LYS A 136 -2.62 3.56 8.50
N LEU A 137 -2.31 3.24 7.26
CA LEU A 137 -2.44 1.87 6.76
C LEU A 137 -1.16 1.05 6.91
N ILE A 138 0.01 1.68 7.05
CA ILE A 138 1.31 1.00 7.19
C ILE A 138 2.05 1.51 8.41
N ALA A 139 2.48 2.77 8.44
CA ALA A 139 3.33 3.33 9.49
C ALA A 139 2.73 3.20 10.89
N ILE A 140 1.41 3.32 11.03
CA ILE A 140 0.70 3.19 12.31
C ILE A 140 0.91 1.82 12.99
N HIS A 141 1.20 0.76 12.24
CA HIS A 141 1.46 -0.55 12.81
C HIS A 141 2.80 -0.63 13.55
N PHE A 142 3.64 0.39 13.40
CA PHE A 142 4.97 0.51 14.02
C PHE A 142 5.07 1.71 14.95
N PHE A 143 3.96 2.35 15.31
CA PHE A 143 3.90 3.64 16.01
C PHE A 143 4.68 3.68 17.34
N ASN A 144 4.78 2.56 18.05
CA ASN A 144 5.50 2.44 19.32
C ASN A 144 6.92 1.87 19.18
N ASP A 145 7.43 1.63 17.96
CA ASP A 145 8.75 1.07 17.75
C ASP A 145 9.80 2.18 17.64
N ASP A 146 10.57 2.39 18.69
CA ASP A 146 11.62 3.41 18.79
C ASP A 146 12.92 3.03 18.05
N ALA A 147 13.06 1.76 17.65
CA ALA A 147 14.21 1.28 16.89
C ALA A 147 13.97 1.33 15.37
N ILE A 148 12.89 1.94 14.90
CA ILE A 148 12.65 2.24 13.50
C ILE A 148 12.88 3.72 13.23
N SER A 149 13.73 4.02 12.24
CA SER A 149 13.85 5.34 11.63
C SER A 149 13.03 5.35 10.35
N TRP A 150 12.02 6.22 10.26
CA TRP A 150 11.11 6.29 9.13
C TRP A 150 11.35 7.56 8.31
N THR A 151 11.73 7.41 7.05
CA THR A 151 11.75 8.51 6.10
C THR A 151 10.52 8.39 5.22
N TYR A 152 9.63 9.36 5.36
CA TYR A 152 8.41 9.49 4.60
C TYR A 152 8.63 10.47 3.45
N VAL A 153 8.15 10.11 2.25
CA VAL A 153 8.12 11.00 1.08
C VAL A 153 6.73 10.90 0.44
N ASP A 154 6.10 12.05 0.22
CA ASP A 154 4.85 12.15 -0.55
C ASP A 154 4.79 13.50 -1.25
N SER A 155 4.21 13.54 -2.45
CA SER A 155 4.06 14.78 -3.20
C SER A 155 2.90 15.67 -2.69
N CYS A 156 1.97 15.11 -1.90
CA CYS A 156 0.78 15.78 -1.41
C CYS A 156 0.98 16.33 0.00
N PRO A 157 0.98 17.68 0.20
CA PRO A 157 1.12 18.30 1.52
C PRO A 157 0.03 17.88 2.50
N ALA A 158 -1.23 17.72 2.05
CA ALA A 158 -2.33 17.32 2.94
C ALA A 158 -2.16 15.88 3.45
N MET A 159 -1.65 14.95 2.62
CA MET A 159 -1.31 13.60 3.08
C MET A 159 -0.20 13.62 4.14
N ALA A 160 0.85 14.43 3.93
CA ALA A 160 1.92 14.59 4.89
C ALA A 160 1.44 15.19 6.23
N GLU A 161 0.45 16.06 6.20
CA GLU A 161 -0.17 16.62 7.41
C GLU A 161 -0.98 15.56 8.16
N GLU A 162 -1.76 14.73 7.45
CA GLU A 162 -2.44 13.58 8.06
C GLU A 162 -1.44 12.58 8.65
N PHE A 163 -0.33 12.29 7.95
CA PHE A 163 0.74 11.44 8.47
C PHE A 163 1.28 11.97 9.81
N ARG A 164 1.61 13.26 9.89
CA ARG A 164 2.09 13.88 11.14
C ARG A 164 1.04 13.78 12.24
N ARG A 165 -0.23 14.01 11.92
CA ARG A 165 -1.36 13.94 12.87
C ARG A 165 -1.56 12.53 13.40
N ASN A 166 -1.52 11.52 12.51
CA ASN A 166 -1.74 10.13 12.89
C ASN A 166 -0.61 9.57 13.76
N LEU A 167 0.61 10.10 13.65
CA LEU A 167 1.77 9.65 14.43
C LEU A 167 2.17 10.62 15.55
N ALA A 168 1.38 11.69 15.78
CA ALA A 168 1.68 12.67 16.82
C ALA A 168 1.70 12.03 18.21
N GLY A 169 2.76 12.31 18.98
CA GLY A 169 2.93 11.77 20.33
C GLY A 169 3.44 10.33 20.41
N HIS A 170 3.70 9.69 19.29
CA HIS A 170 4.25 8.33 19.23
C HIS A 170 5.76 8.33 18.93
N PRO A 171 6.52 7.33 19.41
CA PRO A 171 7.96 7.20 19.15
C PRO A 171 8.31 7.25 17.66
N LEU A 172 7.56 6.52 16.80
CA LEU A 172 7.79 6.56 15.37
C LEU A 172 7.62 7.97 14.79
N GLY A 173 6.62 8.73 15.24
CA GLY A 173 6.41 10.11 14.79
C GLY A 173 7.61 11.01 15.11
N THR A 174 8.21 10.83 16.29
CA THR A 174 9.43 11.55 16.71
C THR A 174 10.65 11.14 15.88
N ASN A 175 10.76 9.87 15.49
CA ASN A 175 11.86 9.29 14.73
C ASN A 175 11.62 9.36 13.20
N SER A 176 10.57 10.04 12.77
CA SER A 176 10.23 10.18 11.34
C SER A 176 10.79 11.46 10.76
N LYS A 177 11.37 11.34 9.57
CA LYS A 177 11.68 12.48 8.69
C LYS A 177 10.59 12.56 7.63
N VAL A 178 9.86 13.70 7.58
CA VAL A 178 8.77 13.90 6.63
C VAL A 178 9.21 14.88 5.56
N GLU A 179 9.25 14.41 4.32
CA GLU A 179 9.57 15.20 3.13
C GLU A 179 8.33 15.29 2.21
N VAL A 180 7.96 16.50 1.83
CA VAL A 180 6.92 16.76 0.82
C VAL A 180 7.64 17.07 -0.48
N ASP A 181 7.75 16.07 -1.35
CA ASP A 181 8.46 16.21 -2.63
C ASP A 181 7.92 15.18 -3.65
N ASP A 182 8.15 15.47 -4.93
CA ASP A 182 7.95 14.50 -6.00
C ASP A 182 8.88 13.28 -5.81
N LEU A 183 8.33 12.07 -5.98
CA LEU A 183 9.08 10.84 -5.78
C LEU A 183 10.33 10.76 -6.64
N THR A 184 10.23 11.14 -7.91
CA THR A 184 11.34 11.07 -8.85
C THR A 184 12.50 11.96 -8.42
N ARG A 185 12.19 13.17 -7.95
CA ARG A 185 13.20 14.10 -7.41
C ARG A 185 13.77 13.61 -6.10
N ALA A 186 12.91 13.16 -5.18
CA ALA A 186 13.34 12.66 -3.88
C ALA A 186 14.30 11.47 -4.01
N ILE A 187 13.97 10.48 -4.85
CA ILE A 187 14.80 9.31 -5.11
C ILE A 187 16.20 9.72 -5.60
N GLN A 188 16.31 10.72 -6.49
CA GLN A 188 17.61 11.18 -6.99
C GLN A 188 18.45 11.90 -5.93
N ARG A 189 17.81 12.61 -4.99
CA ARG A 189 18.47 13.44 -3.96
C ARG A 189 18.89 12.69 -2.71
N LEU A 190 18.16 11.62 -2.35
CA LEU A 190 18.41 10.84 -1.15
C LEU A 190 19.77 10.10 -1.23
N SER A 191 20.39 9.93 -0.06
CA SER A 191 21.73 9.34 0.05
C SER A 191 21.75 7.85 -0.28
N SER A 192 22.80 7.41 -0.95
CA SER A 192 23.04 5.99 -1.28
C SER A 192 23.21 5.15 -0.01
N ALA A 193 22.86 3.87 -0.09
CA ALA A 193 23.04 2.85 0.94
C ALA A 193 22.55 3.30 2.34
N SER A 194 21.44 4.06 2.37
CA SER A 194 20.93 4.67 3.61
C SER A 194 19.74 3.94 4.21
N TYR A 195 19.09 3.06 3.44
CA TYR A 195 17.86 2.41 3.86
C TYR A 195 17.97 0.90 3.83
N ASP A 196 17.37 0.27 4.82
CA ASP A 196 17.30 -1.18 4.94
C ASP A 196 16.07 -1.73 4.23
N VAL A 197 15.03 -0.90 4.14
CA VAL A 197 13.81 -1.19 3.39
C VAL A 197 13.34 0.06 2.65
N VAL A 198 12.94 -0.11 1.41
CA VAL A 198 12.16 0.86 0.64
C VAL A 198 10.78 0.27 0.40
N VAL A 199 9.74 1.06 0.60
CA VAL A 199 8.32 0.68 0.41
C VAL A 199 7.73 1.53 -0.72
N LEU A 200 7.03 0.85 -1.64
CA LEU A 200 6.13 1.43 -2.64
C LEU A 200 4.79 0.68 -2.51
N SER A 201 3.81 1.29 -1.86
CA SER A 201 2.51 0.65 -1.64
C SER A 201 1.37 1.46 -2.23
N LEU A 202 0.72 0.94 -3.28
CA LEU A 202 -0.35 1.59 -4.05
C LEU A 202 0.05 2.97 -4.62
N VAL A 203 1.27 3.07 -5.09
CA VAL A 203 1.87 4.31 -5.62
C VAL A 203 2.02 4.25 -7.12
N LEU A 204 2.47 3.12 -7.66
CA LEU A 204 2.82 3.00 -9.07
C LEU A 204 1.61 3.22 -9.98
N SER A 205 0.44 2.75 -9.57
CA SER A 205 -0.83 2.98 -10.29
C SER A 205 -1.29 4.45 -10.31
N SER A 206 -0.72 5.30 -9.45
CA SER A 206 -0.95 6.76 -9.44
C SER A 206 0.13 7.54 -10.21
N MET A 207 1.17 6.86 -10.72
CA MET A 207 2.26 7.47 -11.48
C MET A 207 2.04 7.30 -12.99
N PRO A 208 2.45 8.27 -13.82
CA PRO A 208 2.35 8.16 -15.27
C PRO A 208 3.32 7.13 -15.86
N THR A 209 4.45 6.88 -15.17
CA THR A 209 5.49 5.93 -15.56
C THR A 209 6.10 5.27 -14.34
N LEU A 210 6.64 4.07 -14.50
CA LEU A 210 7.38 3.41 -13.42
C LEU A 210 8.62 4.24 -13.03
N PRO A 211 8.99 4.25 -11.74
CA PRO A 211 10.16 4.98 -11.24
C PRO A 211 11.47 4.37 -11.76
N ASP A 212 12.55 5.11 -11.57
CA ASP A 212 13.91 4.63 -11.81
C ASP A 212 14.32 3.62 -10.72
N PHE A 213 14.23 2.33 -11.04
CA PHE A 213 14.61 1.26 -10.11
C PHE A 213 16.13 1.23 -9.82
N ALA A 214 16.98 1.73 -10.72
CA ALA A 214 18.41 1.83 -10.45
C ALA A 214 18.69 2.88 -9.36
N ALA A 215 17.99 4.01 -9.44
CA ALA A 215 18.07 5.02 -8.39
C ALA A 215 17.50 4.48 -7.05
N ILE A 216 16.43 3.67 -7.05
CA ILE A 216 15.90 3.03 -5.84
C ILE A 216 16.91 2.00 -5.28
N ALA A 217 17.48 1.15 -6.13
CA ALA A 217 18.46 0.15 -5.72
C ALA A 217 19.67 0.79 -5.03
N ARG A 218 20.14 1.95 -5.55
CA ARG A 218 21.20 2.75 -4.96
C ARG A 218 20.92 3.18 -3.51
N LEU A 219 19.65 3.41 -3.15
CA LEU A 219 19.27 3.85 -1.80
C LEU A 219 19.36 2.73 -0.77
N LEU A 220 19.24 1.47 -1.22
CA LEU A 220 19.24 0.31 -0.35
C LEU A 220 20.67 -0.03 0.13
N THR A 221 20.76 -0.49 1.37
CA THR A 221 21.98 -1.15 1.87
C THR A 221 22.16 -2.50 1.21
N ALA A 222 23.37 -3.05 1.24
CA ALA A 222 23.63 -4.42 0.82
C ALA A 222 22.69 -5.39 1.57
N GLY A 223 21.95 -6.22 0.82
CA GLY A 223 20.92 -7.09 1.37
C GLY A 223 19.65 -6.38 1.87
N GLY A 224 19.52 -5.08 1.61
CA GLY A 224 18.29 -4.33 1.86
C GLY A 224 17.15 -4.78 0.96
N SER A 225 15.92 -4.46 1.32
CA SER A 225 14.72 -4.94 0.63
C SER A 225 13.92 -3.81 -0.01
N LEU A 226 13.40 -4.03 -1.22
CA LEU A 226 12.35 -3.22 -1.81
C LEU A 226 11.04 -4.02 -1.74
N ILE A 227 10.00 -3.43 -1.15
CA ILE A 227 8.65 -4.00 -1.10
C ILE A 227 7.77 -3.18 -2.03
N VAL A 228 7.17 -3.84 -3.00
CA VAL A 228 6.23 -3.25 -3.96
C VAL A 228 4.90 -3.96 -3.83
N THR A 229 3.85 -3.19 -3.55
CA THR A 229 2.46 -3.66 -3.65
C THR A 229 1.66 -2.66 -4.48
N ASP A 230 0.88 -3.16 -5.43
CA ASP A 230 0.02 -2.29 -6.23
C ASP A 230 -1.18 -3.04 -6.80
N ILE A 231 -2.08 -2.31 -7.45
CA ILE A 231 -3.29 -2.83 -8.07
C ILE A 231 -2.91 -3.70 -9.28
N SER A 232 -3.59 -4.85 -9.44
CA SER A 232 -3.38 -5.72 -10.59
C SER A 232 -3.84 -5.06 -11.90
N PRO A 233 -3.20 -5.37 -13.05
CA PRO A 233 -3.61 -4.84 -14.35
C PRO A 233 -5.06 -5.15 -14.70
N GLY A 234 -5.54 -6.36 -14.37
CA GLY A 234 -6.94 -6.76 -14.57
C GLY A 234 -7.91 -5.89 -13.80
N TYR A 235 -7.63 -5.67 -12.51
CA TYR A 235 -8.47 -4.79 -11.69
C TYR A 235 -8.48 -3.35 -12.20
N THR A 236 -7.32 -2.82 -12.62
CA THR A 236 -7.22 -1.45 -13.20
C THR A 236 -7.96 -1.37 -14.53
N HIS A 237 -7.93 -2.42 -15.36
CA HIS A 237 -8.69 -2.47 -16.61
C HIS A 237 -10.19 -2.34 -16.37
N ASP A 238 -10.70 -3.09 -15.39
CA ASP A 238 -12.13 -3.09 -15.03
C ASP A 238 -12.52 -1.83 -14.25
N ASN A 239 -11.58 -1.24 -13.51
CA ASN A 239 -11.78 -0.06 -12.67
C ASN A 239 -10.75 1.03 -12.99
N PRO A 240 -10.82 1.66 -14.17
CA PRO A 240 -9.79 2.61 -14.63
C PRO A 240 -9.80 3.94 -13.89
N LEU A 241 -10.81 4.18 -13.04
CA LEU A 241 -10.94 5.41 -12.26
C LEU A 241 -11.08 5.08 -10.78
N TYR A 242 -10.16 5.60 -9.98
CA TYR A 242 -10.33 5.68 -8.53
C TYR A 242 -11.24 6.87 -8.22
N LYS A 243 -12.43 6.62 -7.67
CA LYS A 243 -13.47 7.63 -7.41
C LYS A 243 -13.72 7.76 -5.91
N VAL A 244 -13.77 9.00 -5.45
CA VAL A 244 -14.13 9.32 -4.06
C VAL A 244 -15.21 10.41 -4.07
N ALA A 245 -16.28 10.21 -3.28
CA ALA A 245 -17.27 11.24 -3.07
C ALA A 245 -16.80 12.18 -1.94
N VAL A 246 -16.71 13.46 -2.22
CA VAL A 246 -16.33 14.52 -1.29
C VAL A 246 -17.42 15.60 -1.34
N GLU A 247 -18.08 15.88 -0.22
CA GLU A 247 -19.07 16.95 -0.08
C GLU A 247 -20.13 16.99 -1.20
N GLY A 248 -20.62 15.81 -1.62
CA GLY A 248 -21.65 15.68 -2.67
C GLY A 248 -21.12 15.71 -4.11
N SER A 249 -19.82 15.88 -4.30
CA SER A 249 -19.14 15.79 -5.59
C SER A 249 -18.33 14.51 -5.71
N ILE A 250 -18.08 14.03 -6.93
CA ILE A 250 -17.19 12.89 -7.18
C ILE A 250 -15.86 13.42 -7.71
N VAL A 251 -14.80 13.18 -6.95
CA VAL A 251 -13.43 13.39 -7.39
C VAL A 251 -12.90 12.07 -7.97
N ALA A 252 -12.23 12.13 -9.10
CA ALA A 252 -11.75 10.91 -9.77
C ALA A 252 -10.31 11.05 -10.23
N LEU A 253 -9.52 9.98 -10.01
CA LEU A 253 -8.18 9.81 -10.53
C LEU A 253 -8.16 8.62 -11.48
N ARG A 254 -7.60 8.79 -12.68
CA ARG A 254 -7.33 7.66 -13.56
C ARG A 254 -6.14 6.90 -13.02
N THR A 255 -6.28 5.58 -12.89
CA THR A 255 -5.19 4.70 -12.50
C THR A 255 -4.41 4.21 -13.73
N THR A 256 -3.10 4.12 -13.59
CA THR A 256 -2.20 3.56 -14.60
C THR A 256 -2.10 2.05 -14.39
N PRO A 257 -2.29 1.21 -15.41
CA PRO A 257 -2.06 -0.23 -15.28
C PRO A 257 -0.60 -0.51 -14.96
N VAL A 258 -0.36 -1.29 -13.91
CA VAL A 258 0.98 -1.68 -13.46
C VAL A 258 1.18 -3.17 -13.72
N ASP A 259 2.00 -3.51 -14.70
CA ASP A 259 2.37 -4.90 -14.97
C ASP A 259 3.43 -5.38 -13.96
N PRO A 260 3.12 -6.34 -13.08
CA PRO A 260 4.07 -6.85 -12.10
C PRO A 260 5.29 -7.51 -12.73
N PHE A 261 5.17 -8.09 -13.93
CA PHE A 261 6.32 -8.67 -14.66
C PHE A 261 7.26 -7.58 -15.17
N GLU A 262 6.74 -6.45 -15.63
CA GLU A 262 7.54 -5.30 -16.04
C GLU A 262 8.26 -4.66 -14.83
N VAL A 263 7.60 -4.61 -13.67
CA VAL A 263 8.21 -4.17 -12.40
C VAL A 263 9.38 -5.08 -12.05
N VAL A 264 9.20 -6.41 -12.10
CA VAL A 264 10.28 -7.38 -11.84
C VAL A 264 11.42 -7.20 -12.85
N ARG A 265 11.13 -7.18 -14.13
CA ARG A 265 12.13 -7.03 -15.19
C ARG A 265 13.01 -5.77 -15.01
N ARG A 266 12.39 -4.62 -14.69
CA ARG A 266 13.12 -3.36 -14.46
C ARG A 266 13.93 -3.37 -13.19
N ALA A 267 13.37 -3.92 -12.11
CA ALA A 267 14.06 -4.02 -10.83
C ALA A 267 15.28 -4.96 -10.92
N GLU A 268 15.14 -6.10 -11.61
CA GLU A 268 16.27 -7.03 -11.83
C GLU A 268 17.36 -6.44 -12.71
N ALA A 269 17.00 -5.70 -13.75
CA ALA A 269 17.96 -4.95 -14.57
C ALA A 269 18.71 -3.88 -13.76
N ALA A 270 18.15 -3.44 -12.64
CA ALA A 270 18.73 -2.48 -11.69
C ALA A 270 19.55 -3.14 -10.56
N GLY A 271 19.81 -4.46 -10.61
CA GLY A 271 20.57 -5.18 -9.59
C GLY A 271 19.77 -5.59 -8.36
N LEU A 272 18.45 -5.56 -8.44
CA LEU A 272 17.56 -6.11 -7.42
C LEU A 272 17.15 -7.53 -7.81
N ARG A 273 17.11 -8.47 -6.87
CA ARG A 273 16.66 -9.84 -7.10
C ARG A 273 15.27 -10.03 -6.51
N ALA A 274 14.30 -10.45 -7.32
CA ALA A 274 12.98 -10.82 -6.83
C ALA A 274 13.09 -12.06 -5.92
N THR A 275 12.58 -11.95 -4.69
CA THR A 275 12.59 -13.03 -3.69
C THR A 275 11.20 -13.55 -3.38
N GLU A 276 10.18 -12.77 -3.67
CA GLU A 276 8.77 -13.16 -3.57
C GLU A 276 7.95 -12.40 -4.60
N GLN A 277 7.01 -13.11 -5.20
CA GLN A 277 5.96 -12.51 -6.04
C GLN A 277 4.69 -13.30 -5.83
N LYS A 278 3.61 -12.62 -5.47
CA LYS A 278 2.30 -13.25 -5.29
C LYS A 278 1.15 -12.31 -5.61
N PRO A 279 0.06 -12.82 -6.19
CA PRO A 279 -1.20 -12.10 -6.27
C PRO A 279 -1.81 -11.95 -4.86
N LEU A 280 -2.57 -10.88 -4.67
CA LEU A 280 -3.33 -10.62 -3.46
C LEU A 280 -4.81 -10.44 -3.82
N GLY A 281 -5.69 -11.05 -3.01
CA GLY A 281 -7.13 -11.01 -3.29
C GLY A 281 -7.91 -11.83 -2.28
N ASP A 282 -9.21 -11.99 -2.55
CA ASP A 282 -10.13 -12.80 -1.77
C ASP A 282 -10.65 -13.96 -2.63
N GLY A 283 -10.45 -15.19 -2.18
CA GLY A 283 -10.82 -16.39 -2.93
C GLY A 283 -10.13 -16.42 -4.29
N ASP A 284 -10.92 -16.52 -5.36
CA ASP A 284 -10.42 -16.58 -6.73
C ASP A 284 -10.28 -15.20 -7.41
N THR A 285 -10.54 -14.11 -6.67
CA THR A 285 -10.47 -12.75 -7.21
C THR A 285 -9.17 -12.06 -6.77
N TYR A 286 -8.30 -11.77 -7.73
CA TYR A 286 -7.05 -11.07 -7.50
C TYR A 286 -7.17 -9.61 -7.94
N TYR A 287 -7.01 -8.68 -7.00
CA TYR A 287 -7.13 -7.24 -7.27
C TYR A 287 -5.83 -6.47 -7.08
N SER A 288 -4.80 -7.10 -6.49
CA SER A 288 -3.49 -6.49 -6.30
C SER A 288 -2.37 -7.55 -6.31
N PHE A 289 -1.14 -7.10 -6.19
CA PHE A 289 0.03 -7.98 -6.10
C PHE A 289 1.03 -7.47 -5.05
N LEU A 290 1.87 -8.37 -4.57
CA LEU A 290 3.06 -8.09 -3.79
C LEU A 290 4.28 -8.62 -4.54
N THR A 291 5.32 -7.81 -4.63
CA THR A 291 6.66 -8.26 -5.03
C THR A 291 7.70 -7.75 -4.02
N VAL A 292 8.57 -8.63 -3.58
CA VAL A 292 9.68 -8.31 -2.68
C VAL A 292 10.98 -8.55 -3.40
N PHE A 293 11.88 -7.59 -3.33
CA PHE A 293 13.22 -7.68 -3.89
C PHE A 293 14.27 -7.53 -2.81
N THR A 294 15.45 -8.09 -3.06
CA THR A 294 16.65 -7.90 -2.24
C THR A 294 17.74 -7.28 -3.10
N ALA A 295 18.39 -6.23 -2.59
CA ALA A 295 19.54 -5.63 -3.22
C ALA A 295 20.71 -6.63 -3.22
N VAL A 296 21.20 -6.96 -4.39
CA VAL A 296 22.37 -7.84 -4.55
C VAL A 296 23.62 -7.04 -4.15
N ALA A 297 24.43 -7.61 -3.26
CA ALA A 297 25.71 -7.01 -2.96
C ALA A 297 26.55 -6.97 -4.25
N VAL A 298 26.89 -5.79 -4.72
CA VAL A 298 27.88 -5.65 -5.78
C VAL A 298 29.23 -6.04 -5.17
N HIS A 299 29.69 -7.26 -5.43
CA HIS A 299 31.08 -7.60 -5.17
C HIS A 299 31.93 -6.74 -6.10
N PRO A 300 32.89 -5.97 -5.58
CA PRO A 300 33.82 -5.29 -6.46
C PRO A 300 34.47 -6.35 -7.35
N THR A 301 34.38 -6.15 -8.65
CA THR A 301 35.05 -7.00 -9.62
C THR A 301 36.53 -6.95 -9.37
N ASP A 302 37.24 -8.06 -9.61
CA ASP A 302 38.69 -8.19 -9.34
C ASP A 302 39.52 -7.10 -10.04
N GLU A 303 38.99 -6.42 -11.07
CA GLU A 303 39.62 -5.25 -11.70
C GLU A 303 39.81 -4.03 -10.79
N GLU A 304 38.91 -3.78 -9.82
CA GLU A 304 39.08 -2.69 -8.84
C GLU A 304 40.10 -3.02 -7.72
N ARG A 305 40.48 -4.29 -7.55
CA ARG A 305 41.50 -4.71 -6.61
C ARG A 305 42.92 -4.50 -7.13
N ASP A 306 43.12 -4.63 -8.42
CA ASP A 306 44.46 -4.47 -9.03
C ASP A 306 44.93 -3.02 -9.07
N ASP A 307 44.03 -2.04 -9.20
CA ASP A 307 44.40 -0.63 -9.29
C ASP A 307 44.88 -0.02 -7.92
N LYS A 308 44.42 -0.59 -6.80
CA LYS A 308 44.86 -0.17 -5.46
C LYS A 308 46.18 -0.80 -5.02
N SER A 309 46.65 -1.83 -5.70
CA SER A 309 47.95 -2.45 -5.43
C SER A 309 49.11 -1.71 -6.12
N LEU A 310 48.84 -0.96 -7.19
CA LEU A 310 49.86 -0.21 -7.96
C LEU A 310 50.23 1.16 -7.36
N ILE A 311 49.50 1.67 -6.37
CA ILE A 311 49.74 3.00 -5.73
C ILE A 311 50.62 2.88 -4.45
N ARG A 312 51.05 1.68 -4.07
CA ARG A 312 51.87 1.43 -2.88
C ARG A 312 53.30 0.94 -3.20
N MET A 313 53.91 1.38 -4.29
CA MET A 313 55.34 1.24 -4.53
C MET A 313 56.01 2.58 -4.63
#